data_47a4e5f81c1c03fb3358cc72cee724a4
#
_entry.id   47a4e5f81c1c03fb3358cc72cee724a4
#
_cell.length_a   1.000
_cell.length_b   1.000
_cell.length_c   1.000
_cell.angle_alpha   90.00
_cell.angle_beta   90.00
_cell.angle_gamma   90.00
#
_symmetry.space_group_name_H-M   'P 1'
#
loop_
_entity.id
_entity.type
_entity.pdbx_description
1 polymer ?
#
loop_
_entity_poly.entity_id
_entity_poly.type
_entity_poly.pdbx_seq_one_letter_code
_entity_poly.pdbx_strand_id
1 'polypeptide(L)'
;GLFRNAKLYIGEIENRYLTGEVRRKVIYHLYKLPQVTINNEKVLLHDGQVLDIDGIKIECFLVPGHTWGHMVYLVDGKYLFTGDTIWFGADGGYSFISALAEDNKLAVKSLALLEKKLKKRGLHPLFITGHTGWTDNMEFAFAHKNELCSPFKKRAHDPSALYDAYDESDDTEENAKSGF
;
A
#
# COMPACT_ATOMS: atom_id res chain seq x y z
N GLY A 1 3.82 12.75 -21.87
CA GLY A 1 4.20 11.82 -20.80
C GLY A 1 4.26 10.39 -21.30
N LEU A 2 5.08 9.56 -20.68
CA LEU A 2 5.35 8.15 -21.05
C LEU A 2 4.08 7.26 -21.09
N PHE A 3 3.02 7.62 -20.35
CA PHE A 3 1.83 6.78 -20.15
C PHE A 3 0.54 7.38 -20.72
N ARG A 4 0.60 8.13 -21.82
CA ARG A 4 -0.58 8.83 -22.39
C ARG A 4 -1.73 7.88 -22.76
N ASN A 5 -1.43 6.64 -23.15
CA ASN A 5 -2.42 5.66 -23.59
C ASN A 5 -2.67 4.55 -22.54
N ALA A 6 -2.08 4.64 -21.37
CA ALA A 6 -2.34 3.67 -20.31
C ALA A 6 -3.73 3.86 -19.71
N LYS A 7 -4.42 2.77 -19.41
CA LYS A 7 -5.65 2.80 -18.60
C LYS A 7 -5.30 3.03 -17.16
N LEU A 8 -6.06 3.87 -16.48
CA LEU A 8 -5.96 4.08 -15.04
C LEU A 8 -7.02 3.25 -14.33
N TYR A 9 -6.58 2.26 -13.56
CA TYR A 9 -7.44 1.52 -12.65
C TYR A 9 -7.41 2.19 -11.29
N ILE A 10 -8.57 2.62 -10.79
CA ILE A 10 -8.66 3.37 -9.54
C ILE A 10 -9.95 3.04 -8.80
N GLY A 11 -9.89 2.93 -7.48
CA GLY A 11 -11.09 2.77 -6.67
C GLY A 11 -12.10 3.91 -6.94
N GLU A 12 -13.40 3.57 -7.06
CA GLU A 12 -14.43 4.56 -7.35
C GLU A 12 -14.39 5.74 -6.39
N ILE A 13 -14.26 5.47 -5.08
CA ILE A 13 -14.22 6.52 -4.05
C ILE A 13 -12.92 7.33 -4.15
N GLU A 14 -11.77 6.67 -4.43
CA GLU A 14 -10.49 7.36 -4.65
C GLU A 14 -10.53 8.28 -5.88
N ASN A 15 -11.23 7.88 -6.93
CA ASN A 15 -11.43 8.75 -8.09
C ASN A 15 -12.14 10.05 -7.74
N ARG A 16 -13.06 10.05 -6.76
CA ARG A 16 -13.75 11.25 -6.29
C ARG A 16 -12.80 12.23 -5.58
N TYR A 17 -11.76 11.73 -4.89
CA TYR A 17 -10.68 12.57 -4.38
C TYR A 17 -9.82 13.14 -5.52
N LEU A 18 -9.49 12.30 -6.50
CA LEU A 18 -8.69 12.70 -7.66
C LEU A 18 -9.38 13.80 -8.48
N THR A 19 -10.70 13.72 -8.64
CA THR A 19 -11.49 14.73 -9.36
C THR A 19 -11.81 15.97 -8.53
N GLY A 20 -11.49 15.95 -7.22
CA GLY A 20 -11.80 17.05 -6.30
C GLY A 20 -13.25 17.10 -5.83
N GLU A 21 -14.07 16.09 -6.16
CA GLU A 21 -15.47 15.97 -5.69
C GLU A 21 -15.53 15.78 -4.16
N VAL A 22 -14.59 15.00 -3.62
CA VAL A 22 -14.43 14.79 -2.19
C VAL A 22 -13.12 15.42 -1.72
N ARG A 23 -13.13 16.07 -0.57
CA ARG A 23 -11.94 16.67 0.03
C ARG A 23 -11.47 15.84 1.22
N ARG A 24 -10.16 15.76 1.39
CA ARG A 24 -9.53 15.12 2.55
C ARG A 24 -9.64 16.00 3.79
N LYS A 25 -9.44 15.40 4.98
CA LYS A 25 -9.43 16.10 6.27
C LYS A 25 -8.52 17.32 6.32
N VAL A 26 -8.78 18.17 7.28
CA VAL A 26 -8.18 19.50 7.48
C VAL A 26 -6.66 19.54 7.36
N ILE A 27 -5.94 18.50 7.77
CA ILE A 27 -4.48 18.45 7.67
C ILE A 27 -3.99 18.58 6.21
N TYR A 28 -4.77 18.05 5.27
CA TYR A 28 -4.48 18.14 3.84
C TYR A 28 -4.93 19.48 3.23
N HIS A 29 -5.75 20.27 3.95
CA HIS A 29 -6.07 21.64 3.54
C HIS A 29 -4.95 22.62 3.83
N LEU A 30 -4.08 22.31 4.80
CA LEU A 30 -2.91 23.13 5.12
C LEU A 30 -1.80 22.95 4.08
N TYR A 31 -1.76 21.79 3.44
CA TYR A 31 -0.86 21.51 2.32
C TYR A 31 -1.71 21.49 1.03
N LYS A 32 -1.63 22.57 0.25
CA LYS A 32 -2.24 22.59 -1.10
C LYS A 32 -1.55 21.54 -1.97
N LEU A 33 -2.10 20.33 -1.96
CA LEU A 33 -1.68 19.30 -2.90
C LEU A 33 -2.08 19.78 -4.31
N PRO A 34 -1.15 19.73 -5.29
CA PRO A 34 -1.45 20.12 -6.65
C PRO A 34 -2.55 19.18 -7.18
N GLN A 35 -3.61 19.78 -7.74
CA GLN A 35 -4.62 19.00 -8.45
C GLN A 35 -3.99 18.50 -9.75
N VAL A 36 -3.93 17.19 -9.89
CA VAL A 36 -3.43 16.56 -11.11
C VAL A 36 -4.61 16.16 -11.98
N THR A 37 -4.68 16.72 -13.18
CA THR A 37 -5.66 16.29 -14.17
C THR A 37 -5.12 15.08 -14.92
N ILE A 38 -5.79 13.94 -14.77
CA ILE A 38 -5.46 12.72 -15.50
C ILE A 38 -6.54 12.50 -16.54
N ASN A 39 -6.14 12.62 -17.84
CA ASN A 39 -7.02 12.48 -19.00
C ASN A 39 -7.09 11.05 -19.54
N ASN A 40 -6.41 10.09 -18.90
CA ASN A 40 -6.43 8.70 -19.31
C ASN A 40 -7.82 8.07 -19.12
N GLU A 41 -8.14 7.08 -19.94
CA GLU A 41 -9.31 6.24 -19.71
C GLU A 41 -9.23 5.64 -18.28
N LYS A 42 -10.33 5.76 -17.55
CA LYS A 42 -10.42 5.30 -16.16
C LYS A 42 -11.34 4.09 -16.05
N VAL A 43 -10.88 3.09 -15.34
CA VAL A 43 -11.67 1.93 -14.92
C VAL A 43 -11.89 2.04 -13.43
N LEU A 44 -13.15 2.24 -13.02
CA LEU A 44 -13.50 2.36 -11.61
C LEU A 44 -13.59 0.98 -10.97
N LEU A 45 -12.92 0.80 -9.84
CA LEU A 45 -12.82 -0.45 -9.12
C LEU A 45 -13.71 -0.46 -7.88
N HIS A 46 -14.28 -1.62 -7.59
CA HIS A 46 -15.18 -1.86 -6.46
C HIS A 46 -14.66 -3.00 -5.56
N ASP A 47 -15.14 -3.05 -4.31
CA ASP A 47 -14.80 -4.15 -3.38
C ASP A 47 -15.17 -5.51 -3.94
N GLY A 48 -14.25 -6.46 -3.85
CA GLY A 48 -14.43 -7.84 -4.32
C GLY A 48 -14.33 -8.01 -5.84
N GLN A 49 -14.09 -6.95 -6.60
CA GLN A 49 -13.90 -7.07 -8.04
C GLN A 49 -12.62 -7.85 -8.35
N VAL A 50 -12.68 -8.73 -9.34
CA VAL A 50 -11.54 -9.45 -9.89
C VAL A 50 -11.31 -8.99 -11.32
N LEU A 51 -10.10 -8.57 -11.62
CA LEU A 51 -9.63 -8.22 -12.96
C LEU A 51 -8.75 -9.35 -13.49
N ASP A 52 -8.77 -9.51 -14.80
CA ASP A 52 -7.76 -10.25 -15.55
C ASP A 52 -7.13 -9.25 -16.54
N ILE A 53 -5.86 -8.95 -16.33
CA ILE A 53 -5.10 -8.03 -17.17
C ILE A 53 -3.94 -8.83 -17.75
N ASP A 54 -4.06 -9.21 -19.02
CA ASP A 54 -3.06 -10.00 -19.75
C ASP A 54 -2.65 -11.31 -19.04
N GLY A 55 -3.63 -11.97 -18.40
CA GLY A 55 -3.45 -13.22 -17.67
C GLY A 55 -3.02 -13.03 -16.20
N ILE A 56 -2.83 -11.81 -15.75
CA ILE A 56 -2.56 -11.48 -14.34
C ILE A 56 -3.88 -11.23 -13.63
N LYS A 57 -4.19 -12.03 -12.62
CA LYS A 57 -5.39 -11.87 -11.81
C LYS A 57 -5.16 -10.88 -10.67
N ILE A 58 -6.02 -9.86 -10.59
CA ILE A 58 -5.97 -8.84 -9.55
C ILE A 58 -7.32 -8.79 -8.84
N GLU A 59 -7.33 -9.16 -7.56
CA GLU A 59 -8.52 -9.03 -6.71
C GLU A 59 -8.42 -7.74 -5.89
N CYS A 60 -9.49 -6.96 -5.92
CA CYS A 60 -9.59 -5.65 -5.29
C CYS A 60 -10.32 -5.75 -3.96
N PHE A 61 -9.75 -5.22 -2.89
CA PHE A 61 -10.42 -5.11 -1.59
C PHE A 61 -10.54 -3.64 -1.19
N LEU A 62 -11.72 -3.20 -0.84
CA LEU A 62 -11.93 -1.91 -0.21
C LEU A 62 -11.57 -2.03 1.28
N VAL A 63 -10.54 -1.29 1.71
CA VAL A 63 -10.02 -1.30 3.08
C VAL A 63 -9.95 0.15 3.58
N PRO A 64 -11.11 0.76 3.88
CA PRO A 64 -11.19 2.17 4.20
C PRO A 64 -10.61 2.49 5.58
N GLY A 65 -10.17 3.73 5.74
CA GLY A 65 -9.64 4.27 7.00
C GLY A 65 -8.51 5.26 6.78
N HIS A 66 -7.44 4.87 6.08
CA HIS A 66 -6.44 5.84 5.62
C HIS A 66 -7.10 6.88 4.70
N THR A 67 -7.81 6.41 3.69
CA THR A 67 -8.83 7.17 2.96
C THR A 67 -10.15 6.41 3.00
N TRP A 68 -11.26 7.06 2.63
CA TRP A 68 -12.56 6.39 2.53
C TRP A 68 -12.60 5.35 1.40
N GLY A 69 -11.78 5.53 0.37
CA GLY A 69 -11.74 4.69 -0.80
C GLY A 69 -10.49 3.83 -0.91
N HIS A 70 -9.69 3.72 0.16
CA HIS A 70 -8.43 2.99 0.10
C HIS A 70 -8.62 1.55 -0.37
N MET A 71 -7.89 1.17 -1.43
CA MET A 71 -7.95 -0.15 -2.03
C MET A 71 -6.66 -0.92 -1.77
N VAL A 72 -6.82 -2.22 -1.56
CA VAL A 72 -5.73 -3.20 -1.45
C VAL A 72 -5.88 -4.18 -2.60
N TYR A 73 -4.79 -4.59 -3.21
CA TYR A 73 -4.78 -5.43 -4.40
C TYR A 73 -4.04 -6.74 -4.15
N LEU A 74 -4.74 -7.86 -4.35
CA LEU A 74 -4.14 -9.19 -4.30
C LEU A 74 -3.88 -9.67 -5.74
N VAL A 75 -2.61 -9.78 -6.09
CA VAL A 75 -2.15 -10.18 -7.43
C VAL A 75 -1.79 -11.67 -7.42
N ASP A 76 -2.43 -12.44 -8.31
CA ASP A 76 -2.27 -13.90 -8.49
C ASP A 76 -2.39 -14.72 -7.19
N GLY A 77 -3.06 -14.17 -6.17
CA GLY A 77 -3.15 -14.80 -4.85
C GLY A 77 -1.83 -14.82 -4.07
N LYS A 78 -0.77 -14.19 -4.60
CA LYS A 78 0.60 -14.27 -4.08
C LYS A 78 1.13 -12.95 -3.50
N TYR A 79 0.76 -11.83 -4.10
CA TYR A 79 1.29 -10.52 -3.74
C TYR A 79 0.16 -9.61 -3.28
N LEU A 80 0.21 -9.11 -2.05
CA LEU A 80 -0.78 -8.20 -1.50
C LEU A 80 -0.20 -6.80 -1.39
N PHE A 81 -0.60 -5.93 -2.31
CA PHE A 81 -0.25 -4.52 -2.28
C PHE A 81 -1.21 -3.79 -1.34
N THR A 82 -0.72 -3.46 -0.15
CA THR A 82 -1.56 -2.89 0.92
C THR A 82 -1.62 -1.36 0.89
N GLY A 83 -0.73 -0.71 0.11
CA GLY A 83 -0.60 0.74 0.17
C GLY A 83 -0.39 1.20 1.62
N ASP A 84 -1.20 2.17 2.04
CA ASP A 84 -1.14 2.80 3.35
C ASP A 84 -2.11 2.19 4.38
N THR A 85 -2.59 0.96 4.14
CA THR A 85 -3.42 0.25 5.13
C THR A 85 -2.57 -0.31 6.27
N ILE A 86 -1.34 -0.75 5.97
CA ILE A 86 -0.40 -1.30 6.94
C ILE A 86 0.85 -0.44 6.99
N TRP A 87 1.32 -0.22 8.21
CA TRP A 87 2.62 0.40 8.49
C TRP A 87 3.46 -0.55 9.32
N PHE A 88 4.61 -0.97 8.81
CA PHE A 88 5.52 -1.82 9.57
C PHE A 88 6.36 -1.00 10.54
N GLY A 89 6.19 -1.30 11.83
CA GLY A 89 7.12 -0.95 12.89
C GLY A 89 8.18 -2.03 13.07
N ALA A 90 9.15 -1.82 13.97
CA ALA A 90 10.20 -2.80 14.28
C ALA A 90 9.65 -4.13 14.83
N ASP A 91 8.48 -4.07 15.42
CA ASP A 91 7.82 -5.12 16.17
C ASP A 91 6.60 -5.71 15.46
N GLY A 92 6.27 -5.22 14.27
CA GLY A 92 5.16 -5.72 13.47
C GLY A 92 4.34 -4.65 12.76
N GLY A 93 3.31 -5.10 12.05
CA GLY A 93 2.42 -4.25 11.28
C GLY A 93 1.32 -3.62 12.12
N TYR A 94 1.14 -2.31 11.94
CA TYR A 94 0.12 -1.46 12.55
C TYR A 94 -0.90 -1.02 11.51
N SER A 95 -2.12 -0.71 11.96
CA SER A 95 -3.00 0.16 11.17
C SER A 95 -2.35 1.53 11.07
N PHE A 96 -2.17 2.02 9.91
CA PHE A 96 -1.42 3.20 9.48
C PHE A 96 -1.15 4.29 10.55
N ILE A 97 -0.55 5.43 10.17
CA ILE A 97 -0.23 6.54 11.09
C ILE A 97 -1.49 7.34 11.39
N SER A 98 -1.80 7.50 12.69
CA SER A 98 -3.05 8.10 13.18
C SER A 98 -3.33 9.52 12.67
N ALA A 99 -2.30 10.35 12.53
CA ALA A 99 -2.43 11.73 12.08
C ALA A 99 -2.81 11.88 10.60
N LEU A 100 -2.60 10.82 9.80
CA LEU A 100 -2.79 10.84 8.35
C LEU A 100 -4.01 10.04 7.88
N ALA A 101 -4.74 9.38 8.79
CA ALA A 101 -5.93 8.62 8.45
C ALA A 101 -7.21 9.48 8.51
N GLU A 102 -8.15 9.22 7.59
CA GLU A 102 -9.47 9.85 7.59
C GLU A 102 -10.31 9.39 8.80
N ASP A 103 -10.25 8.08 9.10
CA ASP A 103 -10.93 7.47 10.24
C ASP A 103 -10.09 6.35 10.85
N ASN A 104 -9.53 6.63 12.02
CA ASN A 104 -8.66 5.71 12.74
C ASN A 104 -9.37 4.44 13.20
N LYS A 105 -10.62 4.55 13.64
CA LYS A 105 -11.42 3.40 14.09
C LYS A 105 -11.78 2.50 12.92
N LEU A 106 -12.11 3.11 11.79
CA LEU A 106 -12.42 2.37 10.58
C LEU A 106 -11.17 1.68 10.02
N ALA A 107 -9.99 2.33 10.05
CA ALA A 107 -8.73 1.74 9.61
C ALA A 107 -8.43 0.43 10.38
N VAL A 108 -8.49 0.49 11.72
CA VAL A 108 -8.30 -0.68 12.59
C VAL A 108 -9.30 -1.80 12.25
N LYS A 109 -10.59 -1.45 12.14
CA LYS A 109 -11.64 -2.42 11.81
C LYS A 109 -11.44 -3.05 10.43
N SER A 110 -11.08 -2.26 9.46
CA SER A 110 -10.90 -2.71 8.07
C SER A 110 -9.69 -3.62 7.95
N LEU A 111 -8.59 -3.32 8.64
CA LEU A 111 -7.40 -4.17 8.67
C LEU A 111 -7.69 -5.54 9.31
N ALA A 112 -8.43 -5.56 10.42
CA ALA A 112 -8.84 -6.80 11.07
C ALA A 112 -9.76 -7.65 10.16
N LEU A 113 -10.63 -7.00 9.37
CA LEU A 113 -11.49 -7.70 8.40
C LEU A 113 -10.68 -8.26 7.22
N LEU A 114 -9.66 -7.53 6.75
CA LEU A 114 -8.76 -8.02 5.70
C LEU A 114 -8.03 -9.29 6.15
N GLU A 115 -7.42 -9.27 7.35
CA GLU A 115 -6.78 -10.46 7.92
C GLU A 115 -7.73 -11.65 7.98
N LYS A 116 -8.95 -11.44 8.50
CA LYS A 116 -9.98 -12.48 8.58
C LYS A 116 -10.33 -13.07 7.20
N LYS A 117 -10.45 -12.21 6.17
CA LYS A 117 -10.71 -12.64 4.78
C LYS A 117 -9.56 -13.52 4.27
N LEU A 118 -8.31 -13.12 4.47
CA LEU A 118 -7.13 -13.87 4.02
C LEU A 118 -7.04 -15.23 4.73
N LYS A 119 -7.15 -15.26 6.05
CA LYS A 119 -7.10 -16.49 6.86
C LYS A 119 -8.21 -17.47 6.50
N LYS A 120 -9.44 -16.98 6.32
CA LYS A 120 -10.59 -17.82 5.91
C LYS A 120 -10.35 -18.53 4.58
N ARG A 121 -9.57 -17.92 3.69
CA ARG A 121 -9.26 -18.46 2.35
C ARG A 121 -7.94 -19.24 2.32
N GLY A 122 -7.22 -19.34 3.42
CA GLY A 122 -5.90 -19.99 3.47
C GLY A 122 -4.83 -19.27 2.64
N LEU A 123 -4.95 -17.95 2.47
CA LEU A 123 -4.03 -17.15 1.68
C LEU A 123 -2.86 -16.64 2.55
N HIS A 124 -1.64 -16.82 2.06
CA HIS A 124 -0.40 -16.34 2.68
C HIS A 124 0.41 -15.54 1.66
N PRO A 125 -0.06 -14.34 1.29
CA PRO A 125 0.62 -13.52 0.29
C PRO A 125 1.86 -12.84 0.88
N LEU A 126 2.76 -12.39 0.00
CA LEU A 126 3.75 -11.39 0.31
C LEU A 126 3.06 -10.03 0.48
N PHE A 127 3.16 -9.43 1.66
CA PHE A 127 2.60 -8.11 1.98
C PHE A 127 3.58 -7.03 1.53
N ILE A 128 3.12 -6.09 0.72
CA ILE A 128 3.90 -4.99 0.18
C ILE A 128 3.20 -3.68 0.56
N THR A 129 3.86 -2.86 1.39
CA THR A 129 3.30 -1.59 1.88
C THR A 129 3.72 -0.41 1.00
N GLY A 130 3.06 0.72 1.17
CA GLY A 130 3.40 1.94 0.44
C GLY A 130 4.73 2.58 0.87
N HIS A 131 5.17 2.38 2.12
CA HIS A 131 6.27 3.17 2.71
C HIS A 131 7.26 2.38 3.57
N THR A 132 6.93 1.16 4.01
CA THR A 132 7.70 0.46 5.05
C THR A 132 8.15 -0.93 4.64
N GLY A 133 8.19 -1.20 3.32
CA GLY A 133 8.71 -2.41 2.73
C GLY A 133 7.71 -3.57 2.67
N TRP A 134 8.19 -4.78 2.83
CA TRP A 134 7.43 -5.99 2.59
C TRP A 134 7.73 -7.09 3.63
N THR A 135 6.82 -8.07 3.75
CA THR A 135 7.02 -9.28 4.54
C THR A 135 6.15 -10.41 4.01
N ASP A 136 6.61 -11.64 4.09
CA ASP A 136 5.83 -12.87 3.85
C ASP A 136 5.25 -13.44 5.17
N ASN A 137 5.62 -12.86 6.30
CA ASN A 137 5.14 -13.27 7.61
C ASN A 137 3.80 -12.59 7.93
N MET A 138 2.71 -13.34 7.82
CA MET A 138 1.36 -12.84 8.12
C MET A 138 1.19 -12.44 9.60
N GLU A 139 1.83 -13.15 10.54
CA GLU A 139 1.72 -12.82 11.96
C GLU A 139 2.38 -11.47 12.24
N PHE A 140 3.56 -11.25 11.65
CA PHE A 140 4.23 -9.96 11.72
C PHE A 140 3.39 -8.84 11.06
N ALA A 141 2.84 -9.11 9.87
CA ALA A 141 2.05 -8.11 9.15
C ALA A 141 0.82 -7.61 9.93
N PHE A 142 0.24 -8.44 10.79
CA PHE A 142 -0.96 -8.12 11.58
C PHE A 142 -0.73 -8.06 13.09
N ALA A 143 0.53 -8.04 13.56
CA ALA A 143 0.87 -8.13 14.99
C ALA A 143 0.17 -7.05 15.84
N HIS A 144 0.10 -5.83 15.33
CA HIS A 144 -0.51 -4.68 15.98
C HIS A 144 -1.68 -4.10 15.17
N LYS A 145 -2.44 -4.96 14.47
CA LYS A 145 -3.57 -4.53 13.61
C LYS A 145 -4.63 -3.68 14.31
N ASN A 146 -4.75 -3.83 15.63
CA ASN A 146 -5.70 -3.08 16.46
C ASN A 146 -5.15 -1.74 16.96
N GLU A 147 -3.93 -1.43 16.60
CA GLU A 147 -3.21 -0.23 17.03
C GLU A 147 -2.83 0.63 15.84
N LEU A 148 -2.73 1.93 16.08
CA LEU A 148 -2.24 2.89 15.12
C LEU A 148 -0.77 3.18 15.41
N CYS A 149 0.05 3.23 14.37
CA CYS A 149 1.45 3.58 14.54
C CYS A 149 1.60 5.03 14.99
N SER A 150 2.35 5.26 16.05
CA SER A 150 2.78 6.59 16.42
C SER A 150 3.83 7.09 15.42
N PRO A 151 3.75 8.35 14.93
CA PRO A 151 4.75 8.92 14.02
C PRO A 151 6.15 9.01 14.67
N PHE A 152 6.24 8.88 15.99
CA PHE A 152 7.50 8.90 16.77
C PHE A 152 8.05 7.50 17.07
N LYS A 153 7.30 6.43 16.75
CA LYS A 153 7.80 5.06 16.95
C LYS A 153 8.91 4.79 15.94
N LYS A 154 10.08 4.33 16.43
CA LYS A 154 11.17 3.92 15.53
C LYS A 154 10.62 2.92 14.51
N ARG A 155 10.88 3.19 13.24
CA ARG A 155 10.61 2.23 12.17
C ARG A 155 11.31 0.92 12.50
N ALA A 156 10.76 -0.18 12.08
CA ALA A 156 11.50 -1.41 11.89
C ALA A 156 12.78 -1.09 11.11
N HIS A 157 13.78 -1.90 11.26
CA HIS A 157 14.80 -1.98 10.23
C HIS A 157 14.06 -1.92 8.90
N ASP A 158 14.35 -0.83 8.19
CA ASP A 158 13.80 -0.62 6.88
C ASP A 158 14.09 -1.90 6.08
N PRO A 159 13.09 -2.65 5.60
CA PRO A 159 13.41 -3.79 4.74
C PRO A 159 14.10 -3.35 3.45
N SER A 160 14.07 -2.07 3.09
CA SER A 160 14.96 -1.48 2.09
C SER A 160 16.44 -1.55 2.49
N ALA A 161 16.78 -1.73 3.76
CA ALA A 161 18.15 -2.07 4.17
C ALA A 161 18.62 -3.43 3.62
N LEU A 162 17.71 -4.29 3.19
CA LEU A 162 18.05 -5.46 2.37
C LEU A 162 18.41 -5.10 0.93
N TYR A 163 17.86 -4.01 0.39
CA TYR A 163 18.24 -3.49 -0.94
C TYR A 163 19.58 -2.77 -0.89
N ASP A 164 19.85 -1.99 0.15
CA ASP A 164 21.15 -1.34 0.34
C ASP A 164 22.28 -2.38 0.49
N ALA A 165 22.01 -3.53 1.12
CA ALA A 165 22.96 -4.63 1.22
C ALA A 165 23.20 -5.38 -0.11
N TYR A 166 22.27 -5.31 -1.06
CA TYR A 166 22.44 -5.89 -2.41
C TYR A 166 23.20 -4.94 -3.34
N ASP A 167 22.98 -3.64 -3.25
CA ASP A 167 23.66 -2.63 -4.07
C ASP A 167 25.13 -2.49 -3.71
N GLU A 168 25.51 -2.57 -2.43
CA GLU A 168 26.91 -2.49 -2.01
C GLU A 168 27.74 -3.73 -2.38
N SER A 169 27.11 -4.88 -2.66
CA SER A 169 27.85 -6.11 -3.03
C SER A 169 28.19 -6.21 -4.52
N ASP A 170 27.42 -5.55 -5.40
CA ASP A 170 27.68 -5.58 -6.84
C ASP A 170 28.72 -4.56 -7.30
N ASP A 171 28.82 -3.40 -6.61
CA ASP A 171 29.79 -2.37 -6.96
C ASP A 171 31.25 -2.73 -6.61
N THR A 172 31.47 -3.73 -5.75
CA THR A 172 32.83 -4.14 -5.35
C THR A 172 33.52 -5.10 -6.33
N GLU A 173 32.76 -5.80 -7.20
CA GLU A 173 33.37 -6.72 -8.17
C GLU A 173 33.67 -6.06 -9.53
N GLU A 174 32.94 -5.02 -9.95
CA GLU A 174 33.26 -4.34 -11.23
C GLU A 174 34.43 -3.38 -11.14
N ASN A 175 34.67 -2.75 -10.00
CA ASN A 175 35.82 -1.86 -9.81
C ASN A 175 37.18 -2.57 -9.66
N ALA A 176 37.18 -3.87 -9.39
CA ALA A 176 38.41 -4.67 -9.30
C ALA A 176 38.93 -5.13 -10.68
N LYS A 177 38.14 -5.01 -11.76
CA LYS A 177 38.53 -5.44 -13.11
C LYS A 177 38.93 -4.33 -14.09
N SER A 178 38.82 -3.06 -13.68
CA SER A 178 39.20 -1.91 -14.55
C SER A 178 40.52 -1.24 -14.19
N GLY A 179 41.33 -1.86 -13.36
CA GLY A 179 42.64 -1.36 -12.98
C GLY A 179 43.80 -2.18 -13.58
N PHE A 180 43.94 -2.12 -14.92
CA PHE A 180 45.21 -2.35 -15.63
C PHE A 180 45.17 -1.65 -16.97
#